data_dd0b3e85abb8757bc8517016bf2c5a9f
#
_entry.id   dd0b3e85abb8757bc8517016bf2c5a9f
#
_cell.length_a   1.000
_cell.length_b   1.000
_cell.length_c   1.000
_cell.angle_alpha   90.00
_cell.angle_beta   90.00
_cell.angle_gamma   90.00
#
_symmetry.space_group_name_H-M   'P 1'
#
loop_
_entity.id
_entity.type
_entity.pdbx_description
1 polymer ?
#
loop_
_entity_poly.entity_id
_entity_poly.type
_entity_poly.pdbx_seq_one_letter_code
_entity_poly.pdbx_strand_id
1 'polypeptide(L)'
;MPDSSLNKKSIIQKKISELNSRKFSFEINRIQLPNGHIGDYGYIKHPGASLAVPITKDNKVIILRQYRFAVSRYLLEFPAGTLEKGESPLKSIQREIQEETGYQANQWDELGVLVPAPGYADEEIFLFLARDLNELESAPKGDLDEDIEVLKIDPDELDQMISNGRETLDGKTVSAWFRAKQFLNIQ
;
A
#
# COMPACT_ATOMS: atom_id res chain seq x y z
N MET A 1 22.97 -5.28 24.20
CA MET A 1 23.20 -4.15 23.30
C MET A 1 22.75 -4.59 21.93
N PRO A 2 21.96 -3.83 21.17
CA PRO A 2 21.65 -4.21 19.79
C PRO A 2 22.95 -4.21 19.01
N ASP A 3 23.18 -5.28 18.27
CA ASP A 3 24.37 -5.49 17.44
C ASP A 3 24.48 -4.36 16.41
N SER A 4 25.50 -3.53 16.52
CA SER A 4 25.75 -2.41 15.58
C SER A 4 26.02 -2.90 14.15
N SER A 5 26.21 -4.20 13.92
CA SER A 5 26.38 -4.81 12.60
C SER A 5 25.09 -4.80 11.77
N LEU A 6 23.91 -4.74 12.41
CA LEU A 6 22.59 -4.76 11.75
C LEU A 6 22.22 -3.43 11.07
N ASN A 7 22.98 -2.35 11.30
CA ASN A 7 22.66 -1.01 10.78
C ASN A 7 23.58 -0.56 9.61
N LYS A 8 24.39 -1.45 9.04
CA LYS A 8 25.21 -1.11 7.88
C LYS A 8 24.34 -0.98 6.64
N LYS A 9 24.34 0.22 6.03
CA LYS A 9 23.62 0.49 4.78
C LYS A 9 24.49 0.11 3.58
N SER A 10 23.85 -0.29 2.49
CA SER A 10 24.49 -0.38 1.17
C SER A 10 24.85 1.03 0.66
N ILE A 11 25.90 1.11 -0.18
CA ILE A 11 26.40 2.37 -0.74
C ILE A 11 26.25 2.31 -2.26
N ILE A 12 25.48 3.23 -2.83
CA ILE A 12 25.41 3.40 -4.29
C ILE A 12 26.69 4.12 -4.71
N GLN A 13 27.53 3.41 -5.47
CA GLN A 13 28.77 3.96 -6.01
C GLN A 13 28.57 4.68 -7.33
N LYS A 14 27.65 4.16 -8.18
CA LYS A 14 27.39 4.72 -9.51
C LYS A 14 26.01 4.27 -10.01
N LYS A 15 25.21 5.19 -10.55
CA LYS A 15 24.05 4.87 -11.36
C LYS A 15 24.52 4.47 -12.77
N ILE A 16 24.10 3.31 -13.25
CA ILE A 16 24.48 2.74 -14.56
C ILE A 16 23.40 3.09 -15.59
N SER A 17 22.14 2.84 -15.27
CA SER A 17 21.02 3.15 -16.14
C SER A 17 19.75 3.41 -15.36
N GLU A 18 18.79 4.06 -16.00
CA GLU A 18 17.48 4.38 -15.46
C GLU A 18 16.44 4.37 -16.57
N LEU A 19 15.29 3.76 -16.31
CA LEU A 19 14.12 3.79 -17.16
C LEU A 19 12.94 4.32 -16.34
N ASN A 20 12.39 5.46 -16.76
CA ASN A 20 11.31 6.12 -16.03
C ASN A 20 9.94 5.70 -16.57
N SER A 21 9.00 5.42 -15.65
CA SER A 21 7.57 5.31 -15.90
C SER A 21 6.81 6.46 -15.21
N ARG A 22 5.47 6.45 -15.29
CA ARG A 22 4.65 7.50 -14.64
C ARG A 22 4.77 7.47 -13.11
N LYS A 23 4.79 6.29 -12.48
CA LYS A 23 4.71 6.12 -11.02
C LYS A 23 6.04 5.72 -10.36
N PHE A 24 6.98 5.13 -11.11
CA PHE A 24 8.25 4.61 -10.58
C PHE A 24 9.35 4.62 -11.65
N SER A 25 10.59 4.39 -11.26
CA SER A 25 11.68 4.10 -12.20
C SER A 25 12.29 2.73 -11.95
N PHE A 26 12.84 2.11 -13.00
CA PHE A 26 13.73 0.98 -12.86
C PHE A 26 15.17 1.46 -12.97
N GLU A 27 15.96 1.24 -11.92
CA GLU A 27 17.35 1.66 -11.86
C GLU A 27 18.29 0.46 -11.84
N ILE A 28 19.43 0.57 -12.54
CA ILE A 28 20.57 -0.32 -12.35
C ILE A 28 21.70 0.51 -11.75
N ASN A 29 22.13 0.10 -10.57
CA ASN A 29 23.16 0.79 -9.80
C ASN A 29 24.32 -0.15 -9.44
N ARG A 30 25.56 0.32 -9.49
CA ARG A 30 26.69 -0.33 -8.84
C ARG A 30 26.64 -0.06 -7.36
N ILE A 31 26.46 -1.13 -6.58
CA ILE A 31 26.21 -1.04 -5.14
C ILE A 31 27.25 -1.86 -4.39
N GLN A 32 27.79 -1.27 -3.34
CA GLN A 32 28.54 -2.01 -2.31
C GLN A 32 27.61 -2.43 -1.19
N LEU A 33 27.48 -3.72 -0.99
CA LEU A 33 26.69 -4.30 0.10
C LEU A 33 27.40 -4.17 1.47
N PRO A 34 26.67 -4.30 2.59
CA PRO A 34 27.25 -4.22 3.94
C PRO A 34 28.40 -5.21 4.20
N ASN A 35 28.45 -6.35 3.50
CA ASN A 35 29.52 -7.34 3.58
C ASN A 35 30.76 -6.99 2.73
N GLY A 36 30.74 -5.83 2.04
CA GLY A 36 31.81 -5.35 1.17
C GLY A 36 31.73 -5.83 -0.28
N HIS A 37 30.81 -6.75 -0.63
CA HIS A 37 30.63 -7.19 -2.02
C HIS A 37 30.14 -6.03 -2.89
N ILE A 38 30.72 -5.90 -4.09
CA ILE A 38 30.34 -4.88 -5.08
C ILE A 38 29.75 -5.60 -6.28
N GLY A 39 28.57 -5.18 -6.70
CA GLY A 39 27.86 -5.71 -7.86
C GLY A 39 26.95 -4.69 -8.51
N ASP A 40 26.43 -5.04 -9.69
CA ASP A 40 25.43 -4.24 -10.40
C ASP A 40 24.04 -4.85 -10.10
N TYR A 41 23.17 -4.02 -9.48
CA TYR A 41 21.86 -4.45 -9.02
C TYR A 41 20.77 -3.61 -9.67
N GLY A 42 19.76 -4.30 -10.21
CA GLY A 42 18.54 -3.66 -10.73
C GLY A 42 17.41 -3.70 -9.69
N TYR A 43 16.71 -2.59 -9.52
CA TYR A 43 15.54 -2.52 -8.66
C TYR A 43 14.57 -1.42 -9.11
N ILE A 44 13.32 -1.53 -8.65
CA ILE A 44 12.31 -0.51 -8.82
C ILE A 44 12.50 0.54 -7.72
N LYS A 45 12.75 1.78 -8.15
CA LYS A 45 12.76 2.97 -7.29
C LYS A 45 11.35 3.55 -7.23
N HIS A 46 10.75 3.53 -6.05
CA HIS A 46 9.36 3.93 -5.83
C HIS A 46 9.26 5.12 -4.85
N PRO A 47 8.36 6.10 -5.07
CA PRO A 47 8.21 7.24 -4.16
C PRO A 47 7.60 6.86 -2.80
N GLY A 48 7.07 5.65 -2.67
CA GLY A 48 6.26 5.19 -1.54
C GLY A 48 4.77 5.26 -1.85
N ALA A 49 3.98 4.68 -0.96
CA ALA A 49 2.53 4.65 -1.06
C ALA A 49 1.88 4.73 0.32
N SER A 50 0.59 5.01 0.35
CA SER A 50 -0.24 4.93 1.55
C SER A 50 -1.43 4.04 1.30
N LEU A 51 -1.89 3.33 2.34
CA LEU A 51 -3.04 2.44 2.29
C LEU A 51 -3.90 2.64 3.54
N ALA A 52 -5.23 2.61 3.40
CA ALA A 52 -6.14 2.61 4.51
C ALA A 52 -6.98 1.35 4.61
N VAL A 53 -7.26 0.92 5.84
CA VAL A 53 -8.32 -0.04 6.18
C VAL A 53 -9.54 0.78 6.62
N PRO A 54 -10.55 0.99 5.76
CA PRO A 54 -11.69 1.84 6.10
C PRO A 54 -12.79 0.99 6.76
N ILE A 55 -13.22 1.43 7.95
CA ILE A 55 -14.31 0.78 8.70
C ILE A 55 -15.43 1.78 8.93
N THR A 56 -16.63 1.42 8.49
CA THR A 56 -17.85 2.24 8.62
C THR A 56 -18.40 2.19 10.05
N LYS A 57 -19.31 3.14 10.37
CA LYS A 57 -19.99 3.21 11.68
C LYS A 57 -20.83 1.95 12.01
N ASP A 58 -21.32 1.27 10.99
CA ASP A 58 -22.05 0.00 11.10
C ASP A 58 -21.11 -1.23 11.03
N ASN A 59 -19.82 -1.01 11.29
CA ASN A 59 -18.79 -2.05 11.36
C ASN A 59 -18.63 -2.88 10.08
N LYS A 60 -18.81 -2.24 8.92
CA LYS A 60 -18.47 -2.84 7.62
C LYS A 60 -17.12 -2.35 7.15
N VAL A 61 -16.45 -3.16 6.34
CA VAL A 61 -15.17 -2.85 5.71
C VAL A 61 -15.43 -2.39 4.28
N ILE A 62 -14.83 -1.27 3.89
CA ILE A 62 -14.82 -0.82 2.50
C ILE A 62 -13.59 -1.41 1.83
N ILE A 63 -13.80 -2.14 0.74
CA ILE A 63 -12.76 -2.77 -0.06
C ILE A 63 -13.02 -2.51 -1.54
N LEU A 64 -11.97 -2.49 -2.35
CA LEU A 64 -12.05 -2.24 -3.77
C LEU A 64 -11.85 -3.53 -4.55
N ARG A 65 -12.60 -3.69 -5.61
CA ARG A 65 -12.32 -4.66 -6.66
C ARG A 65 -11.70 -3.92 -7.83
N GLN A 66 -10.38 -4.00 -7.97
CA GLN A 66 -9.62 -3.21 -8.93
C GLN A 66 -8.94 -4.09 -9.99
N TYR A 67 -9.03 -3.69 -11.28
CA TYR A 67 -8.31 -4.37 -12.34
C TYR A 67 -6.82 -4.00 -12.31
N ARG A 68 -5.96 -5.01 -12.27
CA ARG A 68 -4.51 -4.84 -12.30
C ARG A 68 -3.93 -5.43 -13.59
N PHE A 69 -3.58 -4.56 -14.53
CA PHE A 69 -3.09 -4.96 -15.86
C PHE A 69 -1.84 -5.87 -15.80
N ALA A 70 -0.95 -5.66 -14.82
CA ALA A 70 0.28 -6.43 -14.68
C ALA A 70 0.03 -7.93 -14.42
N VAL A 71 -1.10 -8.26 -13.79
CA VAL A 71 -1.54 -9.65 -13.53
C VAL A 71 -2.78 -10.03 -14.34
N SER A 72 -3.31 -9.09 -15.16
CA SER A 72 -4.44 -9.28 -16.08
C SER A 72 -5.71 -9.80 -15.40
N ARG A 73 -6.02 -9.30 -14.19
CA ARG A 73 -7.21 -9.70 -13.43
C ARG A 73 -7.62 -8.66 -12.40
N TYR A 74 -8.84 -8.81 -11.87
CA TYR A 74 -9.30 -8.07 -10.72
C TYR A 74 -8.72 -8.65 -9.43
N LEU A 75 -8.36 -7.76 -8.51
CA LEU A 75 -7.95 -8.09 -7.14
C LEU A 75 -8.87 -7.38 -6.16
N LEU A 76 -9.03 -7.96 -4.98
CA LEU A 76 -9.60 -7.25 -3.84
C LEU A 76 -8.48 -6.54 -3.08
N GLU A 77 -8.61 -5.23 -2.95
CA GLU A 77 -7.59 -4.36 -2.39
C GLU A 77 -8.21 -3.32 -1.45
N PHE A 78 -7.47 -2.92 -0.42
CA PHE A 78 -7.80 -1.70 0.29
C PHE A 78 -7.41 -0.46 -0.53
N PRO A 79 -8.14 0.66 -0.38
CA PRO A 79 -7.79 1.91 -1.05
C PRO A 79 -6.35 2.31 -0.72
N ALA A 80 -5.62 2.66 -1.78
CA ALA A 80 -4.19 2.95 -1.68
C ALA A 80 -3.69 3.75 -2.86
N GLY A 81 -2.83 4.74 -2.59
CA GLY A 81 -2.23 5.55 -3.63
C GLY A 81 -0.74 5.82 -3.44
N THR A 82 -0.10 6.15 -4.54
CA THR A 82 1.30 6.54 -4.59
C THR A 82 1.47 7.95 -4.02
N LEU A 83 2.50 8.16 -3.20
CA LEU A 83 2.81 9.47 -2.65
C LEU A 83 3.20 10.47 -3.75
N GLU A 84 2.58 11.63 -3.74
CA GLU A 84 3.00 12.76 -4.57
C GLU A 84 4.21 13.49 -3.95
N LYS A 85 4.93 14.24 -4.78
CA LYS A 85 6.12 14.96 -4.34
C LYS A 85 5.81 15.96 -3.24
N GLY A 86 6.33 15.69 -2.03
CA GLY A 86 6.15 16.56 -0.85
C GLY A 86 4.84 16.33 -0.11
N GLU A 87 4.05 15.34 -0.51
CA GLU A 87 2.85 14.92 0.19
C GLU A 87 3.22 14.05 1.39
N SER A 88 2.52 14.25 2.54
CA SER A 88 2.67 13.34 3.67
C SER A 88 1.81 12.09 3.47
N PRO A 89 2.22 10.92 3.99
CA PRO A 89 1.46 9.68 3.86
C PRO A 89 -0.01 9.79 4.29
N LEU A 90 -0.27 10.49 5.41
CA LEU A 90 -1.65 10.69 5.87
C LEU A 90 -2.48 11.54 4.90
N LYS A 91 -1.90 12.61 4.33
CA LYS A 91 -2.62 13.45 3.35
C LYS A 91 -2.90 12.68 2.06
N SER A 92 -1.94 11.90 1.61
CA SER A 92 -2.12 11.04 0.44
C SER A 92 -3.32 10.11 0.63
N ILE A 93 -3.36 9.35 1.72
CA ILE A 93 -4.45 8.39 1.91
C ILE A 93 -5.81 9.07 2.21
N GLN A 94 -5.81 10.27 2.77
CA GLN A 94 -7.02 11.07 2.93
C GLN A 94 -7.61 11.51 1.59
N ARG A 95 -6.79 11.78 0.60
CA ARG A 95 -7.20 12.10 -0.77
C ARG A 95 -7.69 10.84 -1.49
N GLU A 96 -6.88 9.77 -1.49
CA GLU A 96 -7.17 8.52 -2.19
C GLU A 96 -8.48 7.87 -1.73
N ILE A 97 -8.76 7.85 -0.42
CA ILE A 97 -9.99 7.25 0.08
C ILE A 97 -11.24 7.99 -0.44
N GLN A 98 -11.14 9.32 -0.63
CA GLN A 98 -12.24 10.10 -1.22
C GLN A 98 -12.41 9.82 -2.70
N GLU A 99 -11.29 9.77 -3.44
CA GLU A 99 -11.26 9.56 -4.89
C GLU A 99 -11.70 8.15 -5.26
N GLU A 100 -11.17 7.13 -4.59
CA GLU A 100 -11.42 5.72 -4.91
C GLU A 100 -12.73 5.18 -4.32
N THR A 101 -13.17 5.71 -3.15
CA THR A 101 -14.30 5.10 -2.42
C THR A 101 -15.52 6.00 -2.27
N GLY A 102 -15.37 7.30 -2.43
CA GLY A 102 -16.42 8.27 -2.12
C GLY A 102 -16.67 8.49 -0.64
N TYR A 103 -15.80 8.03 0.26
CA TYR A 103 -15.90 8.24 1.70
C TYR A 103 -14.84 9.21 2.20
N GLN A 104 -15.15 9.87 3.32
CA GLN A 104 -14.22 10.66 4.12
C GLN A 104 -14.19 10.12 5.55
N ALA A 105 -13.00 9.92 6.11
CA ALA A 105 -12.82 9.49 7.49
C ALA A 105 -12.45 10.66 8.40
N ASN A 106 -13.01 10.67 9.61
CA ASN A 106 -12.69 11.69 10.63
C ASN A 106 -11.64 11.19 11.64
N GLN A 107 -11.44 9.87 11.74
CA GLN A 107 -10.50 9.27 12.68
C GLN A 107 -9.48 8.40 11.94
N TRP A 108 -8.20 8.61 12.27
CA TRP A 108 -7.07 7.96 11.64
C TRP A 108 -6.10 7.45 12.69
N ASP A 109 -5.71 6.19 12.55
CA ASP A 109 -4.69 5.55 13.38
C ASP A 109 -3.61 4.95 12.49
N GLU A 110 -2.34 5.12 12.86
CA GLU A 110 -1.22 4.54 12.12
C GLU A 110 -1.06 3.05 12.47
N LEU A 111 -0.99 2.20 11.45
CA LEU A 111 -0.75 0.77 11.59
C LEU A 111 0.70 0.36 11.27
N GLY A 112 1.57 1.35 11.00
CA GLY A 112 2.98 1.18 10.68
C GLY A 112 3.28 1.10 9.19
N VAL A 113 4.46 0.59 8.85
CA VAL A 113 4.97 0.53 7.48
C VAL A 113 5.10 -0.92 7.01
N LEU A 114 4.77 -1.16 5.75
CA LEU A 114 4.95 -2.42 5.04
C LEU A 114 5.98 -2.24 3.91
N VAL A 115 6.88 -3.20 3.74
CA VAL A 115 7.77 -3.30 2.57
C VAL A 115 7.29 -4.50 1.75
N PRO A 116 6.54 -4.30 0.65
CA PRO A 116 5.85 -5.39 -0.03
C PRO A 116 6.77 -6.29 -0.85
N ALA A 117 7.84 -5.74 -1.43
CA ALA A 117 8.65 -6.44 -2.41
C ALA A 117 10.16 -6.16 -2.28
N PRO A 118 10.79 -6.39 -1.08
CA PRO A 118 12.16 -5.97 -0.80
C PRO A 118 13.23 -6.66 -1.67
N GLY A 119 12.86 -7.71 -2.40
CA GLY A 119 13.77 -8.40 -3.30
C GLY A 119 14.03 -7.64 -4.62
N TYR A 120 13.17 -6.71 -5.00
CA TYR A 120 13.29 -5.99 -6.29
C TYR A 120 12.72 -4.57 -6.30
N ALA A 121 12.18 -4.07 -5.18
CA ALA A 121 11.68 -2.71 -5.07
C ALA A 121 12.06 -2.12 -3.71
N ASP A 122 12.20 -0.79 -3.65
CA ASP A 122 12.38 -0.05 -2.40
C ASP A 122 11.09 0.61 -1.91
N GLU A 123 9.94 0.11 -2.39
CA GLU A 123 8.64 0.62 -2.00
C GLU A 123 8.37 0.44 -0.51
N GLU A 124 7.95 1.51 0.14
CA GLU A 124 7.38 1.50 1.49
C GLU A 124 5.91 1.92 1.41
N ILE A 125 5.02 1.17 2.07
CA ILE A 125 3.59 1.48 2.15
C ILE A 125 3.25 1.84 3.58
N PHE A 126 2.77 3.06 3.81
CA PHE A 126 2.30 3.54 5.11
C PHE A 126 0.86 3.08 5.31
N LEU A 127 0.62 2.32 6.36
CA LEU A 127 -0.68 1.70 6.65
C LEU A 127 -1.45 2.51 7.70
N PHE A 128 -2.73 2.74 7.43
CA PHE A 128 -3.64 3.47 8.30
C PHE A 128 -4.94 2.69 8.53
N LEU A 129 -5.54 2.90 9.70
CA LEU A 129 -6.93 2.56 9.96
C LEU A 129 -7.76 3.83 9.85
N ALA A 130 -8.80 3.80 9.02
CA ALA A 130 -9.72 4.91 8.80
C ALA A 130 -11.09 4.58 9.40
N ARG A 131 -11.56 5.40 10.33
CA ARG A 131 -12.82 5.21 11.05
C ARG A 131 -13.68 6.47 11.04
N ASP A 132 -14.91 6.34 11.53
CA ASP A 132 -15.90 7.41 11.49
C ASP A 132 -16.10 7.94 10.06
N LEU A 133 -16.40 6.99 9.16
CA LEU A 133 -16.59 7.27 7.75
C LEU A 133 -17.92 7.99 7.51
N ASN A 134 -17.88 8.99 6.63
CA ASN A 134 -19.05 9.66 6.08
C ASN A 134 -18.97 9.57 4.56
N GLU A 135 -20.08 9.21 3.94
CA GLU A 135 -20.22 9.20 2.49
C GLU A 135 -20.29 10.64 1.97
N LEU A 136 -19.57 10.92 0.89
CA LEU A 136 -19.55 12.22 0.26
C LEU A 136 -20.75 12.37 -0.67
N GLU A 137 -21.42 13.53 -0.65
CA GLU A 137 -22.54 13.84 -1.58
C GLU A 137 -22.06 13.84 -3.05
N SER A 138 -20.79 14.16 -3.30
CA SER A 138 -20.15 14.12 -4.61
C SER A 138 -18.69 13.70 -4.41
N ALA A 139 -18.38 12.47 -4.79
CA ALA A 139 -17.00 11.99 -4.78
C ALA A 139 -16.17 12.71 -5.85
N PRO A 140 -14.90 13.06 -5.57
CA PRO A 140 -13.97 13.46 -6.62
C PRO A 140 -13.89 12.37 -7.69
N LYS A 141 -13.61 12.76 -8.94
CA LYS A 141 -13.37 11.76 -9.98
C LYS A 141 -11.99 11.14 -9.77
N GLY A 142 -11.96 9.82 -9.67
CA GLY A 142 -10.72 9.05 -9.73
C GLY A 142 -10.00 9.17 -11.08
N ASP A 143 -8.83 8.58 -11.16
CA ASP A 143 -8.03 8.56 -12.39
C ASP A 143 -8.79 7.81 -13.51
N LEU A 144 -8.71 8.32 -14.75
CA LEU A 144 -9.40 7.74 -15.92
C LEU A 144 -8.92 6.34 -16.30
N ASP A 145 -7.74 5.96 -15.85
CA ASP A 145 -7.10 4.65 -16.09
C ASP A 145 -7.35 3.64 -14.94
N GLU A 146 -8.22 3.97 -14.00
CA GLU A 146 -8.62 3.08 -12.91
C GLU A 146 -9.99 2.45 -13.18
N ASP A 147 -10.02 1.11 -13.12
CA ASP A 147 -11.23 0.31 -13.19
C ASP A 147 -11.48 -0.29 -11.80
N ILE A 148 -12.33 0.41 -11.02
CA ILE A 148 -12.56 0.17 -9.61
C ILE A 148 -14.06 0.02 -9.34
N GLU A 149 -14.41 -1.04 -8.59
CA GLU A 149 -15.72 -1.25 -7.98
C GLU A 149 -15.57 -1.18 -6.44
N VAL A 150 -16.37 -0.36 -5.79
CA VAL A 150 -16.38 -0.22 -4.33
C VAL A 150 -17.32 -1.24 -3.71
N LEU A 151 -16.81 -2.06 -2.79
CA LEU A 151 -17.56 -3.06 -2.07
C LEU A 151 -17.61 -2.72 -0.57
N LYS A 152 -18.77 -3.01 0.05
CA LYS A 152 -18.98 -2.89 1.49
C LYS A 152 -19.31 -4.27 2.02
N ILE A 153 -18.40 -4.87 2.80
CA ILE A 153 -18.50 -6.26 3.24
C ILE A 153 -18.39 -6.38 4.76
N ASP A 154 -18.80 -7.51 5.29
CA ASP A 154 -18.62 -7.85 6.69
C ASP A 154 -17.14 -8.18 7.00
N PRO A 155 -16.62 -7.84 8.19
CA PRO A 155 -15.31 -8.30 8.63
C PRO A 155 -15.13 -9.81 8.54
N ASP A 156 -16.12 -10.58 8.96
CA ASP A 156 -16.10 -12.05 8.90
C ASP A 156 -16.06 -12.58 7.45
N GLU A 157 -16.71 -11.87 6.52
CA GLU A 157 -16.66 -12.21 5.10
C GLU A 157 -15.24 -12.00 4.55
N LEU A 158 -14.59 -10.90 4.90
CA LEU A 158 -13.19 -10.65 4.52
C LEU A 158 -12.25 -11.72 5.11
N ASP A 159 -12.44 -12.10 6.37
CA ASP A 159 -11.67 -13.17 7.01
C ASP A 159 -11.87 -14.52 6.28
N GLN A 160 -13.08 -14.82 5.85
CA GLN A 160 -13.36 -16.03 5.06
C GLN A 160 -12.69 -15.97 3.69
N MET A 161 -12.74 -14.83 2.99
CA MET A 161 -12.07 -14.65 1.70
C MET A 161 -10.54 -14.87 1.82
N ILE A 162 -9.93 -14.32 2.86
CA ILE A 162 -8.50 -14.51 3.15
C ILE A 162 -8.19 -15.97 3.45
N SER A 163 -9.01 -16.62 4.29
CA SER A 163 -8.74 -17.97 4.79
C SER A 163 -8.94 -19.06 3.73
N ASN A 164 -9.96 -18.92 2.86
CA ASN A 164 -10.31 -19.96 1.90
C ASN A 164 -9.55 -19.84 0.58
N GLY A 165 -8.90 -18.70 0.31
CA GLY A 165 -8.12 -18.44 -0.89
C GLY A 165 -8.94 -18.46 -2.20
N ARG A 166 -10.26 -18.32 -2.13
CA ARG A 166 -11.13 -18.32 -3.32
C ARG A 166 -11.09 -17.00 -4.07
N GLU A 167 -10.93 -15.90 -3.34
CA GLU A 167 -10.77 -14.57 -3.91
C GLU A 167 -9.27 -14.22 -4.00
N THR A 168 -8.92 -13.47 -5.03
CA THR A 168 -7.54 -13.00 -5.16
C THR A 168 -7.40 -11.65 -4.46
N LEU A 169 -6.81 -11.66 -3.27
CA LEU A 169 -6.40 -10.46 -2.55
C LEU A 169 -4.91 -10.22 -2.78
N ASP A 170 -4.51 -8.96 -2.74
CA ASP A 170 -3.09 -8.64 -2.74
C ASP A 170 -2.47 -8.77 -1.33
N GLY A 171 -1.15 -8.89 -1.28
CA GLY A 171 -0.45 -9.11 -0.01
C GLY A 171 -0.51 -7.91 0.94
N LYS A 172 -0.60 -6.66 0.42
CA LYS A 172 -0.71 -5.46 1.25
C LYS A 172 -2.05 -5.40 1.98
N THR A 173 -3.14 -5.81 1.31
CA THR A 173 -4.50 -5.89 1.89
C THR A 173 -4.56 -6.89 3.03
N VAL A 174 -4.04 -8.11 2.84
CA VAL A 174 -3.99 -9.14 3.90
C VAL A 174 -3.17 -8.66 5.10
N SER A 175 -2.01 -8.04 4.84
CA SER A 175 -1.13 -7.54 5.90
C SER A 175 -1.76 -6.37 6.68
N ALA A 176 -2.42 -5.44 5.98
CA ALA A 176 -3.09 -4.31 6.59
C ALA A 176 -4.29 -4.75 7.43
N TRP A 177 -5.09 -5.69 6.92
CA TRP A 177 -6.22 -6.28 7.66
C TRP A 177 -5.76 -6.96 8.95
N PHE A 178 -4.71 -7.77 8.88
CA PHE A 178 -4.14 -8.40 10.07
C PHE A 178 -3.74 -7.35 11.13
N ARG A 179 -3.03 -6.27 10.74
CA ARG A 179 -2.63 -5.20 11.66
C ARG A 179 -3.82 -4.44 12.23
N ALA A 180 -4.84 -4.17 11.41
CA ALA A 180 -6.07 -3.50 11.85
C ALA A 180 -6.79 -4.33 12.92
N LYS A 181 -6.93 -5.65 12.72
CA LYS A 181 -7.52 -6.55 13.72
C LYS A 181 -6.74 -6.54 15.03
N GLN A 182 -5.41 -6.60 14.98
CA GLN A 182 -4.58 -6.51 16.17
C GLN A 182 -4.78 -5.19 16.92
N PHE A 183 -4.83 -4.07 16.20
CA PHE A 183 -5.06 -2.75 16.77
C PHE A 183 -6.44 -2.64 17.43
N LEU A 184 -7.47 -3.21 16.82
CA LEU A 184 -8.85 -3.19 17.30
C LEU A 184 -9.14 -4.27 18.36
N ASN A 185 -8.19 -5.17 18.65
CA ASN A 185 -8.36 -6.35 19.51
C ASN A 185 -9.53 -7.27 19.04
N ILE A 186 -9.70 -7.42 17.73
CA ILE A 186 -10.66 -8.34 17.11
C ILE A 186 -9.94 -9.65 16.80
N GLN A 187 -10.59 -10.78 17.16
CA GLN A 187 -10.06 -12.14 16.88
C GLN A 187 -10.38 -12.59 15.46
#